data_bafa44142f37e19dcf45fd1f22c83366
#
_entry.id   bafa44142f37e19dcf45fd1f22c83366
#
_cell.length_a   1.000
_cell.length_b   1.000
_cell.length_c   1.000
_cell.angle_alpha   90.00
_cell.angle_beta   90.00
_cell.angle_gamma   90.00
#
_symmetry.space_group_name_H-M   'P 1'
#
loop_
_entity.id
_entity.type
_entity.pdbx_description
1 polymer ?
#
loop_
_entity_poly.entity_id
_entity_poly.type
_entity_poly.pdbx_seq_one_letter_code
_entity_poly.pdbx_strand_id
1 'polypeptide(L)'
;LENKRISPIASLNKAVAQSSASQIAKMSEVRHFTAAEFDAMKIVHAGDEGSVHLKVFRDLRTQLMKQTDWRNFVCLVTSAAPGGSSHVAVNLAATISLDKSKTSLLVDANLYSPYAETLLPVPSQLGLTDYLDDPTTGVEDIVYASGVPRMRVVPVGNNREGGTEKLNSPRMRDFFAEIKARYADRYIIVDAPSAADYDAEIRILAELCDFVVLVVPYGKVTESQLNASIEKIGRDRLAGIVYNWC
;
A
#
# COMPACT_ATOMS: atom_id res chain seq x y z
N LEU A 1 26.69 -12.05 41.82
CA LEU A 1 25.89 -12.64 40.70
C LEU A 1 24.60 -11.84 40.60
N GLU A 2 24.66 -10.75 39.83
CA GLU A 2 23.49 -9.92 39.51
C GLU A 2 22.64 -10.59 38.46
N ASN A 3 21.47 -11.07 38.87
CA ASN A 3 20.44 -11.62 38.01
C ASN A 3 19.68 -10.45 37.34
N LYS A 4 20.12 -10.01 36.15
CA LYS A 4 19.40 -9.00 35.36
C LYS A 4 18.05 -9.57 34.93
N ARG A 5 17.02 -9.26 35.70
CA ARG A 5 15.62 -9.48 35.28
C ARG A 5 15.32 -8.61 34.08
N ILE A 6 15.25 -9.23 32.89
CA ILE A 6 14.77 -8.58 31.66
C ILE A 6 13.31 -8.19 31.91
N SER A 7 12.96 -6.92 31.69
CA SER A 7 11.57 -6.47 31.90
C SER A 7 10.61 -7.23 30.95
N PRO A 8 9.38 -7.53 31.39
CA PRO A 8 8.38 -8.23 30.58
C PRO A 8 8.14 -7.54 29.21
N ILE A 9 8.23 -6.23 29.16
CA ILE A 9 8.10 -5.43 27.91
C ILE A 9 9.27 -5.69 26.95
N ALA A 10 10.51 -5.80 27.47
CA ALA A 10 11.68 -6.08 26.64
C ALA A 10 11.65 -7.52 26.07
N SER A 11 11.12 -8.49 26.82
CA SER A 11 10.92 -9.86 26.35
C SER A 11 9.82 -9.94 25.29
N LEU A 12 8.72 -9.20 25.46
CA LEU A 12 7.62 -9.12 24.50
C LEU A 12 8.09 -8.49 23.19
N ASN A 13 8.79 -7.37 23.25
CA ASN A 13 9.35 -6.69 22.06
C ASN A 13 10.35 -7.58 21.30
N LYS A 14 11.16 -8.37 22.03
CA LYS A 14 12.09 -9.31 21.43
C LYS A 14 11.36 -10.49 20.76
N ALA A 15 10.29 -10.99 21.35
CA ALA A 15 9.47 -12.06 20.78
C ALA A 15 8.74 -11.58 19.50
N VAL A 16 8.18 -10.37 19.51
CA VAL A 16 7.55 -9.74 18.34
C VAL A 16 8.57 -9.55 17.23
N ALA A 17 9.77 -9.00 17.53
CA ALA A 17 10.81 -8.80 16.54
C ALA A 17 11.32 -10.13 15.95
N GLN A 18 11.42 -11.20 16.74
CA GLN A 18 11.80 -12.53 16.25
C GLN A 18 10.70 -13.16 15.39
N SER A 19 9.42 -12.98 15.73
CA SER A 19 8.29 -13.41 14.92
C SER A 19 8.28 -12.70 13.55
N SER A 20 8.47 -11.37 13.53
CA SER A 20 8.55 -10.59 12.30
C SER A 20 9.72 -11.02 11.42
N ALA A 21 10.91 -11.22 11.99
CA ALA A 21 12.09 -11.69 11.25
C ALA A 21 11.88 -13.08 10.62
N SER A 22 11.24 -14.00 11.34
CA SER A 22 10.89 -15.35 10.83
C SER A 22 9.89 -15.28 9.69
N GLN A 23 8.91 -14.37 9.77
CA GLN A 23 7.92 -14.18 8.70
C GLN A 23 8.52 -13.48 7.48
N ILE A 24 9.41 -12.49 7.68
CA ILE A 24 10.17 -11.86 6.59
C ILE A 24 11.03 -12.92 5.86
N ALA A 25 11.66 -13.84 6.58
CA ALA A 25 12.44 -14.94 5.98
C ALA A 25 11.57 -15.87 5.11
N LYS A 26 10.33 -16.19 5.53
CA LYS A 26 9.39 -16.99 4.73
C LYS A 26 8.92 -16.29 3.45
N MET A 27 9.04 -14.96 3.36
CA MET A 27 8.73 -14.21 2.14
C MET A 27 9.77 -14.39 1.02
N SER A 28 10.93 -14.99 1.31
CA SER A 28 12.02 -15.22 0.34
C SER A 28 11.84 -16.47 -0.54
N GLU A 29 10.82 -17.29 -0.32
CA GLU A 29 10.58 -18.51 -1.08
C GLU A 29 9.88 -18.32 -2.44
N VAL A 30 9.50 -17.08 -2.76
CA VAL A 30 8.79 -16.74 -4.01
C VAL A 30 9.77 -16.17 -5.04
N ARG A 31 9.54 -16.51 -6.33
CA ARG A 31 10.30 -15.91 -7.43
C ARG A 31 10.22 -14.38 -7.37
N HIS A 32 11.35 -13.74 -7.24
CA HIS A 32 11.44 -12.29 -7.37
C HIS A 32 11.68 -11.87 -8.82
N PHE A 33 11.25 -10.67 -9.16
CA PHE A 33 11.53 -10.07 -10.46
C PHE A 33 13.02 -9.82 -10.63
N THR A 34 13.50 -9.98 -11.86
CA THR A 34 14.84 -9.58 -12.29
C THR A 34 14.94 -8.06 -12.44
N ALA A 35 16.15 -7.51 -12.48
CA ALA A 35 16.35 -6.08 -12.74
C ALA A 35 15.66 -5.63 -14.06
N ALA A 36 15.75 -6.42 -15.12
CA ALA A 36 15.10 -6.11 -16.40
C ALA A 36 13.56 -6.08 -16.32
N GLU A 37 12.96 -6.96 -15.49
CA GLU A 37 11.50 -6.94 -15.25
C GLU A 37 11.10 -5.70 -14.43
N PHE A 38 11.89 -5.31 -13.42
CA PHE A 38 11.67 -4.06 -12.67
C PHE A 38 11.74 -2.84 -13.59
N ASP A 39 12.76 -2.75 -14.45
CA ASP A 39 12.94 -1.66 -15.40
C ASP A 39 11.77 -1.59 -16.39
N ALA A 40 11.34 -2.73 -16.93
CA ALA A 40 10.19 -2.80 -17.85
C ALA A 40 8.89 -2.31 -17.21
N MET A 41 8.67 -2.61 -15.93
CA MET A 41 7.51 -2.15 -15.16
C MET A 41 7.69 -0.76 -14.54
N LYS A 42 8.87 -0.15 -14.66
CA LYS A 42 9.26 1.12 -14.03
C LYS A 42 9.09 1.08 -12.50
N ILE A 43 9.45 -0.03 -11.88
CA ILE A 43 9.42 -0.22 -10.42
C ILE A 43 10.81 -0.04 -9.87
N VAL A 44 10.95 0.80 -8.85
CA VAL A 44 12.23 1.03 -8.16
C VAL A 44 12.74 -0.24 -7.50
N HIS A 45 14.03 -0.50 -7.61
CA HIS A 45 14.67 -1.67 -7.03
C HIS A 45 16.08 -1.35 -6.48
N ALA A 46 16.70 -2.30 -5.81
CA ALA A 46 18.01 -2.08 -5.16
C ALA A 46 19.15 -1.74 -6.15
N GLY A 47 19.01 -2.14 -7.43
CA GLY A 47 19.97 -1.81 -8.48
C GLY A 47 19.95 -0.35 -8.95
N ASP A 48 18.89 0.41 -8.62
CA ASP A 48 18.71 1.82 -9.02
C ASP A 48 19.52 2.82 -8.19
N GLU A 49 20.52 2.38 -7.43
CA GLU A 49 21.31 3.28 -6.60
C GLU A 49 21.88 4.43 -7.42
N GLY A 50 21.48 5.67 -7.04
CA GLY A 50 21.89 6.88 -7.75
C GLY A 50 20.84 7.43 -8.74
N SER A 51 19.80 6.67 -9.10
CA SER A 51 18.74 7.17 -9.97
C SER A 51 17.93 8.28 -9.30
N VAL A 52 17.50 9.27 -10.08
CA VAL A 52 16.61 10.35 -9.61
C VAL A 52 15.28 9.77 -9.16
N HIS A 53 14.77 8.77 -9.89
CA HIS A 53 13.51 8.10 -9.60
C HIS A 53 13.51 7.48 -8.20
N LEU A 54 14.50 6.68 -7.86
CA LEU A 54 14.61 6.10 -6.52
C LEU A 54 14.78 7.16 -5.42
N LYS A 55 15.52 8.24 -5.67
CA LYS A 55 15.69 9.34 -4.71
C LYS A 55 14.36 10.00 -4.37
N VAL A 56 13.54 10.33 -5.37
CA VAL A 56 12.22 10.95 -5.17
C VAL A 56 11.31 10.06 -4.30
N PHE A 57 11.26 8.76 -4.56
CA PHE A 57 10.45 7.85 -3.75
C PHE A 57 11.02 7.62 -2.35
N ARG A 58 12.34 7.64 -2.17
CA ARG A 58 12.97 7.62 -0.84
C ARG A 58 12.63 8.87 -0.03
N ASP A 59 12.60 10.02 -0.67
CA ASP A 59 12.21 11.29 -0.03
C ASP A 59 10.73 11.26 0.38
N LEU A 60 9.83 10.86 -0.52
CA LEU A 60 8.41 10.69 -0.23
C LEU A 60 8.20 9.73 0.96
N ARG A 61 8.78 8.54 0.91
CA ARG A 61 8.75 7.57 2.02
C ARG A 61 9.20 8.20 3.33
N THR A 62 10.34 8.91 3.31
CA THR A 62 10.92 9.51 4.52
C THR A 62 10.03 10.60 5.11
N GLN A 63 9.39 11.41 4.27
CA GLN A 63 8.44 12.44 4.70
C GLN A 63 7.21 11.80 5.37
N LEU A 64 6.61 10.78 4.75
CA LEU A 64 5.46 10.06 5.32
C LEU A 64 5.80 9.36 6.64
N MET A 65 6.95 8.71 6.74
CA MET A 65 7.40 8.07 7.98
C MET A 65 7.64 9.09 9.12
N LYS A 66 8.15 10.27 8.81
CA LYS A 66 8.32 11.35 9.79
C LYS A 66 6.98 11.86 10.33
N GLN A 67 5.95 11.97 9.48
CA GLN A 67 4.61 12.41 9.91
C GLN A 67 3.97 11.45 10.93
N THR A 68 4.37 10.19 10.93
CA THR A 68 3.85 9.15 11.83
C THR A 68 4.80 8.78 12.98
N ASP A 69 5.85 9.58 13.22
CA ASP A 69 6.89 9.25 14.20
C ASP A 69 7.47 7.84 13.98
N TRP A 70 7.67 7.47 12.71
CA TRP A 70 8.20 6.17 12.26
C TRP A 70 7.32 4.97 12.63
N ARG A 71 6.07 5.19 13.04
CA ARG A 71 5.08 4.12 13.22
C ARG A 71 4.55 3.66 11.87
N ASN A 72 4.11 2.41 11.80
CA ASN A 72 3.42 1.89 10.62
C ASN A 72 2.11 2.65 10.37
N PHE A 73 1.72 2.73 9.11
CA PHE A 73 0.55 3.49 8.68
C PHE A 73 -0.18 2.83 7.52
N VAL A 74 -1.39 3.30 7.28
CA VAL A 74 -2.16 3.04 6.06
C VAL A 74 -2.25 4.34 5.26
N CYS A 75 -1.68 4.33 4.07
CA CYS A 75 -1.67 5.47 3.14
C CYS A 75 -2.53 5.17 1.93
N LEU A 76 -3.56 5.97 1.69
CA LEU A 76 -4.29 5.97 0.43
C LEU A 76 -3.51 6.74 -0.63
N VAL A 77 -3.39 6.18 -1.82
CA VAL A 77 -2.83 6.86 -3.00
C VAL A 77 -3.92 6.97 -4.06
N THR A 78 -4.28 8.18 -4.42
CA THR A 78 -5.27 8.50 -5.47
C THR A 78 -4.75 9.60 -6.37
N SER A 79 -5.46 9.91 -7.45
CA SER A 79 -5.06 10.97 -8.39
C SER A 79 -6.14 12.01 -8.62
N ALA A 80 -5.75 13.25 -8.89
CA ALA A 80 -6.65 14.37 -9.21
C ALA A 80 -7.20 14.31 -10.65
N ALA A 81 -6.68 13.41 -11.49
CA ALA A 81 -7.20 13.03 -12.80
C ALA A 81 -6.70 11.62 -13.12
N PRO A 82 -7.31 10.89 -14.08
CA PRO A 82 -6.85 9.55 -14.44
C PRO A 82 -5.37 9.50 -14.83
N GLY A 83 -4.62 8.62 -14.17
CA GLY A 83 -3.21 8.30 -14.48
C GLY A 83 -2.22 8.56 -13.35
N GLY A 84 -1.35 7.59 -13.16
CA GLY A 84 -0.17 7.67 -12.29
C GLY A 84 -0.33 7.28 -10.83
N SER A 85 -1.56 7.17 -10.26
CA SER A 85 -1.75 6.77 -8.87
C SER A 85 -1.19 5.38 -8.58
N SER A 86 -1.54 4.39 -9.38
CA SER A 86 -1.04 3.01 -9.21
C SER A 86 0.49 2.93 -9.33
N HIS A 87 1.08 3.69 -10.26
CA HIS A 87 2.54 3.78 -10.37
C HIS A 87 3.18 4.33 -9.09
N VAL A 88 2.61 5.40 -8.52
CA VAL A 88 3.10 5.99 -7.26
C VAL A 88 2.88 5.03 -6.09
N ALA A 89 1.72 4.39 -6.00
CA ALA A 89 1.40 3.43 -4.94
C ALA A 89 2.39 2.24 -4.92
N VAL A 90 2.62 1.63 -6.08
CA VAL A 90 3.56 0.50 -6.24
C VAL A 90 4.98 0.91 -5.87
N ASN A 91 5.46 2.05 -6.40
CA ASN A 91 6.82 2.50 -6.16
C ASN A 91 7.06 2.95 -4.71
N LEU A 92 6.05 3.53 -4.06
CA LEU A 92 6.10 3.83 -2.63
C LEU A 92 6.20 2.53 -1.80
N ALA A 93 5.35 1.53 -2.08
CA ALA A 93 5.37 0.23 -1.41
C ALA A 93 6.71 -0.49 -1.64
N ALA A 94 7.22 -0.51 -2.88
CA ALA A 94 8.52 -1.07 -3.22
C ALA A 94 9.67 -0.37 -2.47
N THR A 95 9.66 0.97 -2.42
CA THR A 95 10.70 1.76 -1.73
C THR A 95 10.71 1.52 -0.21
N ILE A 96 9.54 1.32 0.41
CA ILE A 96 9.45 0.92 1.82
C ILE A 96 10.11 -0.45 2.01
N SER A 97 9.84 -1.39 1.13
CA SER A 97 10.36 -2.76 1.17
C SER A 97 11.87 -2.86 0.87
N LEU A 98 12.52 -1.80 0.36
CA LEU A 98 13.98 -1.76 0.23
C LEU A 98 14.70 -1.73 1.59
N ASP A 99 14.04 -1.23 2.64
CA ASP A 99 14.54 -1.33 4.01
C ASP A 99 14.37 -2.77 4.52
N LYS A 100 15.48 -3.42 4.88
CA LYS A 100 15.49 -4.83 5.32
C LYS A 100 14.68 -5.09 6.60
N SER A 101 14.45 -4.05 7.39
CA SER A 101 13.68 -4.12 8.64
C SER A 101 12.18 -3.88 8.45
N LYS A 102 11.72 -3.58 7.23
CA LYS A 102 10.34 -3.20 6.94
C LYS A 102 9.72 -4.09 5.89
N THR A 103 8.40 -4.20 5.97
CA THR A 103 7.57 -4.85 4.96
C THR A 103 6.49 -3.91 4.48
N SER A 104 6.00 -4.11 3.26
CA SER A 104 4.83 -3.40 2.74
C SER A 104 3.73 -4.35 2.31
N LEU A 105 2.49 -3.85 2.37
CA LEU A 105 1.31 -4.46 1.79
C LEU A 105 0.69 -3.45 0.82
N LEU A 106 0.63 -3.80 -0.44
CA LEU A 106 -0.14 -3.06 -1.44
C LEU A 106 -1.54 -3.67 -1.52
N VAL A 107 -2.56 -2.86 -1.25
CA VAL A 107 -3.97 -3.24 -1.42
C VAL A 107 -4.49 -2.53 -2.66
N ASP A 108 -4.89 -3.29 -3.66
CA ASP A 108 -5.54 -2.75 -4.85
C ASP A 108 -7.04 -2.59 -4.59
N ALA A 109 -7.45 -1.36 -4.31
CA ALA A 109 -8.84 -0.96 -4.18
C ALA A 109 -9.34 -0.22 -5.43
N ASN A 110 -8.58 -0.21 -6.52
CA ASN A 110 -8.96 0.38 -7.79
C ASN A 110 -9.78 -0.60 -8.63
N LEU A 111 -11.05 -0.72 -8.31
CA LEU A 111 -11.99 -1.67 -8.93
C LEU A 111 -12.14 -1.48 -10.45
N TYR A 112 -11.81 -0.30 -10.96
CA TYR A 112 -12.06 0.10 -12.34
C TYR A 112 -10.86 -0.11 -13.25
N SER A 113 -9.64 0.04 -12.72
CA SER A 113 -8.38 -0.15 -13.45
C SER A 113 -7.34 -0.81 -12.55
N PRO A 114 -7.55 -2.09 -12.16
CA PRO A 114 -6.65 -2.78 -11.25
C PRO A 114 -5.27 -2.98 -11.89
N TYR A 115 -4.23 -2.85 -11.07
CA TYR A 115 -2.85 -2.97 -11.51
C TYR A 115 -2.07 -4.05 -10.74
N ALA A 116 -2.45 -4.31 -9.50
CA ALA A 116 -1.64 -5.11 -8.57
C ALA A 116 -1.45 -6.57 -9.02
N GLU A 117 -2.35 -7.13 -9.83
CA GLU A 117 -2.22 -8.47 -10.42
C GLU A 117 -0.94 -8.63 -11.24
N THR A 118 -0.47 -7.56 -11.90
CA THR A 118 0.78 -7.58 -12.69
C THR A 118 2.03 -7.78 -11.84
N LEU A 119 1.93 -7.59 -10.54
CA LEU A 119 3.02 -7.76 -9.58
C LEU A 119 3.15 -9.19 -9.04
N LEU A 120 2.22 -10.06 -9.42
CA LEU A 120 2.17 -11.44 -8.95
C LEU A 120 2.93 -12.36 -9.90
N PRO A 121 3.88 -13.18 -9.40
CA PRO A 121 4.57 -14.19 -10.20
C PRO A 121 3.65 -15.32 -10.69
N VAL A 122 2.51 -15.50 -10.01
CA VAL A 122 1.46 -16.49 -10.33
C VAL A 122 0.11 -15.78 -10.18
N PRO A 123 -0.83 -15.97 -11.12
CA PRO A 123 -2.16 -15.35 -11.05
C PRO A 123 -2.86 -15.62 -9.71
N SER A 124 -3.54 -14.64 -9.17
CA SER A 124 -4.36 -14.78 -7.97
C SER A 124 -5.63 -15.58 -8.28
N GLN A 125 -6.16 -16.27 -7.26
CA GLN A 125 -7.46 -16.93 -7.35
C GLN A 125 -8.56 -16.08 -6.73
N LEU A 126 -8.25 -15.41 -5.64
CA LEU A 126 -9.14 -14.55 -4.86
C LEU A 126 -8.49 -13.18 -4.64
N GLY A 127 -9.30 -12.18 -4.32
CA GLY A 127 -8.83 -10.86 -3.98
C GLY A 127 -9.78 -10.13 -3.04
N LEU A 128 -9.63 -8.82 -2.94
CA LEU A 128 -10.38 -7.98 -2.00
C LEU A 128 -11.90 -8.15 -2.14
N THR A 129 -12.43 -8.13 -3.37
CA THR A 129 -13.88 -8.25 -3.61
C THR A 129 -14.42 -9.62 -3.26
N ASP A 130 -13.63 -10.67 -3.48
CA ASP A 130 -14.02 -12.05 -3.10
C ASP A 130 -14.08 -12.19 -1.56
N TYR A 131 -13.11 -11.61 -0.84
CA TYR A 131 -13.14 -11.51 0.62
C TYR A 131 -14.36 -10.74 1.12
N LEU A 132 -14.73 -9.64 0.46
CA LEU A 132 -15.87 -8.82 0.87
C LEU A 132 -17.22 -9.52 0.65
N ASP A 133 -17.30 -10.39 -0.35
CA ASP A 133 -18.53 -11.13 -0.70
C ASP A 133 -18.72 -12.40 0.15
N ASP A 134 -17.63 -13.13 0.45
CA ASP A 134 -17.70 -14.42 1.14
C ASP A 134 -17.17 -14.35 2.57
N PRO A 135 -18.06 -14.49 3.59
CA PRO A 135 -17.66 -14.49 5.00
C PRO A 135 -16.68 -15.61 5.38
N THR A 136 -16.57 -16.67 4.59
CA THR A 136 -15.66 -17.79 4.87
C THR A 136 -14.24 -17.56 4.38
N THR A 137 -14.04 -16.60 3.47
CA THR A 137 -12.72 -16.20 2.99
C THR A 137 -11.96 -15.40 4.05
N GLY A 138 -10.76 -15.86 4.42
CA GLY A 138 -9.87 -15.16 5.35
C GLY A 138 -8.96 -14.13 4.66
N VAL A 139 -8.37 -13.22 5.45
CA VAL A 139 -7.37 -12.25 4.92
C VAL A 139 -6.14 -12.99 4.35
N GLU A 140 -5.76 -14.11 4.95
CA GLU A 140 -4.64 -14.94 4.49
C GLU A 140 -4.85 -15.54 3.08
N ASP A 141 -6.11 -15.72 2.66
CA ASP A 141 -6.46 -16.31 1.36
C ASP A 141 -6.29 -15.32 0.21
N ILE A 142 -6.27 -14.00 0.52
CA ILE A 142 -6.18 -12.92 -0.47
C ILE A 142 -4.86 -12.14 -0.43
N VAL A 143 -3.93 -12.49 0.46
CA VAL A 143 -2.61 -11.84 0.59
C VAL A 143 -1.54 -12.66 -0.09
N TYR A 144 -1.06 -12.21 -1.23
CA TYR A 144 -0.08 -12.91 -2.06
C TYR A 144 1.34 -12.36 -1.89
N ALA A 145 2.32 -13.22 -2.11
CA ALA A 145 3.70 -12.79 -2.28
C ALA A 145 3.87 -12.18 -3.67
N SER A 146 4.46 -10.99 -3.75
CA SER A 146 4.76 -10.34 -5.02
C SER A 146 6.16 -10.70 -5.53
N GLY A 147 6.44 -10.35 -6.79
CA GLY A 147 7.81 -10.38 -7.35
C GLY A 147 8.74 -9.36 -6.72
N VAL A 148 8.23 -8.41 -5.92
CA VAL A 148 9.03 -7.42 -5.18
C VAL A 148 9.39 -7.96 -3.80
N PRO A 149 10.68 -8.04 -3.43
CA PRO A 149 11.10 -8.56 -2.12
C PRO A 149 10.43 -7.81 -0.94
N ARG A 150 9.95 -8.54 0.07
CA ARG A 150 9.30 -8.02 1.29
C ARG A 150 8.03 -7.21 1.06
N MET A 151 7.46 -7.26 -0.13
CA MET A 151 6.18 -6.67 -0.47
C MET A 151 5.14 -7.75 -0.67
N ARG A 152 3.98 -7.60 -0.06
CA ARG A 152 2.79 -8.42 -0.28
C ARG A 152 1.76 -7.60 -1.05
N VAL A 153 0.84 -8.31 -1.70
CA VAL A 153 -0.19 -7.71 -2.54
C VAL A 153 -1.55 -8.34 -2.23
N VAL A 154 -2.56 -7.51 -2.15
CA VAL A 154 -3.97 -7.92 -2.20
C VAL A 154 -4.53 -7.40 -3.53
N PRO A 155 -4.80 -8.26 -4.51
CA PRO A 155 -5.43 -7.87 -5.77
C PRO A 155 -6.91 -7.53 -5.56
N VAL A 156 -7.51 -6.87 -6.55
CA VAL A 156 -8.94 -6.49 -6.49
C VAL A 156 -9.85 -7.69 -6.32
N GLY A 157 -9.60 -8.80 -7.01
CA GLY A 157 -10.47 -9.97 -7.04
C GLY A 157 -11.36 -10.03 -8.28
N ASN A 158 -12.27 -11.01 -8.29
CA ASN A 158 -13.01 -11.41 -9.48
C ASN A 158 -14.32 -10.65 -9.67
N ASN A 159 -15.11 -10.52 -8.59
CA ASN A 159 -16.44 -9.89 -8.65
C ASN A 159 -16.37 -8.42 -8.24
N ARG A 160 -16.45 -7.52 -9.20
CA ARG A 160 -16.40 -6.06 -9.00
C ARG A 160 -17.79 -5.39 -8.98
N GLU A 161 -18.84 -6.16 -9.20
CA GLU A 161 -20.22 -5.65 -9.17
C GLU A 161 -20.58 -5.17 -7.76
N GLY A 162 -21.27 -4.03 -7.64
CA GLY A 162 -21.59 -3.41 -6.35
C GLY A 162 -20.33 -2.92 -5.58
N GLY A 163 -19.32 -2.45 -6.31
CA GLY A 163 -18.02 -2.11 -5.73
C GLY A 163 -18.06 -1.06 -4.63
N THR A 164 -18.83 0.03 -4.82
CA THR A 164 -18.98 1.10 -3.82
C THR A 164 -19.59 0.57 -2.52
N GLU A 165 -20.64 -0.25 -2.62
CA GLU A 165 -21.30 -0.87 -1.48
C GLU A 165 -20.37 -1.83 -0.73
N LYS A 166 -19.58 -2.62 -1.47
CA LYS A 166 -18.57 -3.52 -0.90
C LYS A 166 -17.52 -2.74 -0.12
N LEU A 167 -16.98 -1.67 -0.69
CA LEU A 167 -15.99 -0.82 -0.02
C LEU A 167 -16.56 -0.15 1.24
N ASN A 168 -17.85 0.17 1.27
CA ASN A 168 -18.53 0.76 2.44
C ASN A 168 -19.03 -0.28 3.47
N SER A 169 -18.75 -1.55 3.26
CA SER A 169 -19.25 -2.63 4.13
C SER A 169 -18.56 -2.66 5.50
N PRO A 170 -19.21 -3.21 6.55
CA PRO A 170 -18.54 -3.51 7.82
C PRO A 170 -17.31 -4.41 7.61
N ARG A 171 -17.40 -5.35 6.68
CA ARG A 171 -16.33 -6.30 6.39
C ARG A 171 -15.06 -5.61 5.84
N MET A 172 -15.21 -4.51 5.12
CA MET A 172 -14.07 -3.67 4.70
C MET A 172 -13.37 -3.02 5.90
N ARG A 173 -14.14 -2.57 6.90
CA ARG A 173 -13.58 -2.05 8.16
C ARG A 173 -12.84 -3.13 8.94
N ASP A 174 -13.40 -4.33 9.02
CA ASP A 174 -12.79 -5.48 9.66
C ASP A 174 -11.48 -5.87 8.96
N PHE A 175 -11.46 -5.86 7.62
CA PHE A 175 -10.25 -6.07 6.83
C PHE A 175 -9.13 -5.09 7.21
N PHE A 176 -9.43 -3.78 7.23
CA PHE A 176 -8.42 -2.78 7.60
C PHE A 176 -7.96 -2.91 9.04
N ALA A 177 -8.88 -3.21 9.97
CA ALA A 177 -8.53 -3.45 11.37
C ALA A 177 -7.58 -4.66 11.51
N GLU A 178 -7.87 -5.76 10.80
CA GLU A 178 -7.06 -6.97 10.85
C GLU A 178 -5.67 -6.77 10.24
N ILE A 179 -5.56 -6.18 9.05
CA ILE A 179 -4.25 -5.97 8.40
C ILE A 179 -3.36 -4.99 9.17
N LYS A 180 -3.96 -4.00 9.86
CA LYS A 180 -3.24 -3.09 10.78
C LYS A 180 -2.71 -3.81 12.02
N ALA A 181 -3.50 -4.71 12.58
CA ALA A 181 -3.16 -5.39 13.84
C ALA A 181 -2.11 -6.50 13.68
N ARG A 182 -2.06 -7.17 12.50
CA ARG A 182 -1.24 -8.37 12.31
C ARG A 182 0.28 -8.16 12.44
N TYR A 183 0.80 -6.97 12.05
CA TYR A 183 2.25 -6.76 11.97
C TYR A 183 2.66 -5.31 12.29
N ALA A 184 3.50 -5.13 13.28
CA ALA A 184 3.99 -3.82 13.71
C ALA A 184 5.03 -3.18 12.77
N ASP A 185 5.62 -3.97 11.84
CA ASP A 185 6.64 -3.56 10.88
C ASP A 185 6.10 -3.37 9.45
N ARG A 186 4.77 -3.51 9.27
CA ARG A 186 4.12 -3.47 7.96
C ARG A 186 3.50 -2.10 7.68
N TYR A 187 3.87 -1.55 6.55
CA TYR A 187 3.27 -0.35 5.97
C TYR A 187 2.25 -0.74 4.91
N ILE A 188 1.07 -0.14 4.95
CA ILE A 188 -0.02 -0.49 4.04
C ILE A 188 -0.22 0.66 3.07
N ILE A 189 -0.12 0.38 1.78
CA ILE A 189 -0.39 1.32 0.71
C ILE A 189 -1.64 0.85 -0.01
N VAL A 190 -2.63 1.72 -0.14
CA VAL A 190 -3.90 1.43 -0.80
C VAL A 190 -3.91 2.18 -2.13
N ASP A 191 -3.92 1.45 -3.23
CA ASP A 191 -4.13 2.03 -4.56
C ASP A 191 -5.63 2.24 -4.79
N ALA A 192 -6.00 3.46 -5.14
CA ALA A 192 -7.39 3.85 -5.31
C ALA A 192 -7.63 4.48 -6.69
N PRO A 193 -8.89 4.46 -7.20
CA PRO A 193 -9.24 5.13 -8.44
C PRO A 193 -9.04 6.64 -8.35
N SER A 194 -9.23 7.34 -9.47
CA SER A 194 -9.11 8.80 -9.53
C SER A 194 -10.19 9.50 -8.70
N ALA A 195 -9.78 10.45 -7.85
CA ALA A 195 -10.69 11.31 -7.08
C ALA A 195 -11.54 12.23 -7.97
N ALA A 196 -11.16 12.40 -9.25
CA ALA A 196 -11.97 13.15 -10.20
C ALA A 196 -13.25 12.40 -10.59
N ASP A 197 -13.17 11.07 -10.72
CA ASP A 197 -14.22 10.26 -11.33
C ASP A 197 -15.00 9.42 -10.30
N TYR A 198 -14.40 9.11 -9.13
CA TYR A 198 -14.93 8.14 -8.17
C TYR A 198 -15.02 8.74 -6.75
N ASP A 199 -15.91 9.70 -6.59
CA ASP A 199 -16.04 10.52 -5.38
C ASP A 199 -16.43 9.71 -4.13
N ALA A 200 -17.39 8.80 -4.28
CA ALA A 200 -17.89 7.99 -3.17
C ALA A 200 -16.81 7.03 -2.65
N GLU A 201 -16.13 6.32 -3.55
CA GLU A 201 -15.08 5.38 -3.21
C GLU A 201 -13.91 6.07 -2.50
N ILE A 202 -13.52 7.26 -2.98
CA ILE A 202 -12.41 8.00 -2.37
C ILE A 202 -12.75 8.47 -0.97
N ARG A 203 -13.95 8.96 -0.72
CA ARG A 203 -14.40 9.36 0.63
C ARG A 203 -14.39 8.17 1.59
N ILE A 204 -14.93 7.02 1.16
CA ILE A 204 -14.97 5.79 1.96
C ILE A 204 -13.55 5.32 2.28
N LEU A 205 -12.68 5.21 1.28
CA LEU A 205 -11.32 4.72 1.45
C LEU A 205 -10.46 5.68 2.29
N ALA A 206 -10.63 7.00 2.12
CA ALA A 206 -9.91 8.00 2.90
C ALA A 206 -10.25 7.92 4.40
N GLU A 207 -11.47 7.55 4.77
CA GLU A 207 -11.86 7.35 6.17
C GLU A 207 -11.19 6.12 6.81
N LEU A 208 -10.87 5.10 6.02
CA LEU A 208 -10.24 3.87 6.47
C LEU A 208 -8.71 3.98 6.59
N CYS A 209 -8.11 5.01 5.97
CA CYS A 209 -6.68 5.25 5.93
C CYS A 209 -6.25 6.34 6.93
N ASP A 210 -4.99 6.32 7.32
CA ASP A 210 -4.46 7.32 8.26
C ASP A 210 -4.25 8.67 7.56
N PHE A 211 -3.87 8.64 6.26
CA PHE A 211 -3.72 9.83 5.42
C PHE A 211 -3.73 9.47 3.93
N VAL A 212 -3.75 10.51 3.10
CA VAL A 212 -3.86 10.41 1.64
C VAL A 212 -2.69 11.11 0.96
N VAL A 213 -2.12 10.48 -0.06
CA VAL A 213 -1.22 11.09 -1.04
C VAL A 213 -2.00 11.32 -2.32
N LEU A 214 -2.08 12.59 -2.76
CA LEU A 214 -2.76 12.96 -4.00
C LEU A 214 -1.75 13.10 -5.14
N VAL A 215 -1.91 12.29 -6.17
CA VAL A 215 -1.09 12.33 -7.39
C VAL A 215 -1.72 13.31 -8.38
N VAL A 216 -0.92 14.22 -8.90
CA VAL A 216 -1.33 15.20 -9.89
C VAL A 216 -0.59 14.90 -11.20
N PRO A 217 -1.25 14.32 -12.21
CA PRO A 217 -0.65 14.12 -13.51
C PRO A 217 -0.32 15.45 -14.18
N TYR A 218 0.92 15.61 -14.64
CA TYR A 218 1.40 16.86 -15.22
C TYR A 218 0.57 17.28 -16.44
N GLY A 219 0.16 18.54 -16.45
CA GLY A 219 -0.59 19.14 -17.56
C GLY A 219 -2.04 18.65 -17.72
N LYS A 220 -2.55 17.80 -16.81
CA LYS A 220 -3.91 17.24 -16.92
C LYS A 220 -4.91 17.79 -15.88
N VAL A 221 -4.45 18.61 -14.95
CA VAL A 221 -5.25 19.08 -13.82
C VAL A 221 -5.18 20.58 -13.71
N THR A 222 -6.34 21.24 -13.69
CA THR A 222 -6.47 22.67 -13.39
C THR A 222 -6.45 22.87 -11.88
N GLU A 223 -6.20 24.12 -11.45
CA GLU A 223 -6.25 24.49 -10.02
C GLU A 223 -7.63 24.20 -9.41
N SER A 224 -8.71 24.46 -10.13
CA SER A 224 -10.08 24.17 -9.68
C SER A 224 -10.29 22.68 -9.46
N GLN A 225 -9.85 21.82 -10.38
CA GLN A 225 -9.94 20.37 -10.24
C GLN A 225 -9.08 19.83 -9.10
N LEU A 226 -7.89 20.41 -8.90
CA LEU A 226 -7.03 20.06 -7.77
C LEU A 226 -7.71 20.39 -6.44
N ASN A 227 -8.24 21.61 -6.31
CA ASN A 227 -8.96 22.03 -5.10
C ASN A 227 -10.20 21.15 -4.85
N ALA A 228 -10.97 20.83 -5.88
CA ALA A 228 -12.11 19.92 -5.76
C ALA A 228 -11.70 18.52 -5.26
N SER A 229 -10.58 17.98 -5.74
CA SER A 229 -10.06 16.69 -5.27
C SER A 229 -9.61 16.76 -3.81
N ILE A 230 -8.97 17.84 -3.39
CA ILE A 230 -8.54 18.07 -1.99
C ILE A 230 -9.76 18.15 -1.05
N GLU A 231 -10.83 18.84 -1.46
CA GLU A 231 -12.07 18.93 -0.66
C GLU A 231 -12.75 17.56 -0.50
N LYS A 232 -12.72 16.72 -1.54
CA LYS A 232 -13.28 15.36 -1.48
C LYS A 232 -12.51 14.45 -0.51
N ILE A 233 -11.18 14.57 -0.50
CA ILE A 233 -10.28 13.81 0.38
C ILE A 233 -10.41 14.28 1.85
N GLY A 234 -10.62 15.58 2.06
CA GLY A 234 -10.47 16.25 3.33
C GLY A 234 -9.04 16.80 3.52
N ARG A 235 -8.93 18.09 3.79
CA ARG A 235 -7.62 18.80 3.90
C ARG A 235 -6.77 18.26 5.03
N ASP A 236 -7.38 17.86 6.12
CA ASP A 236 -6.76 17.27 7.32
C ASP A 236 -6.17 15.89 7.09
N ARG A 237 -6.66 15.17 6.08
CA ARG A 237 -6.16 13.85 5.69
C ARG A 237 -5.07 13.88 4.62
N LEU A 238 -4.87 15.01 3.95
CA LEU A 238 -3.90 15.15 2.88
C LEU A 238 -2.47 15.23 3.45
N ALA A 239 -1.69 14.17 3.29
CA ALA A 239 -0.28 14.13 3.70
C ALA A 239 0.65 14.87 2.74
N GLY A 240 0.29 14.90 1.45
CA GLY A 240 1.09 15.57 0.43
C GLY A 240 0.58 15.37 -0.98
N ILE A 241 1.19 16.11 -1.90
CA ILE A 241 0.89 16.07 -3.33
C ILE A 241 2.14 15.59 -4.07
N VAL A 242 1.96 14.64 -4.99
CA VAL A 242 3.00 14.14 -5.88
C VAL A 242 2.68 14.56 -7.30
N TYR A 243 3.54 15.39 -7.88
CA TYR A 243 3.46 15.69 -9.30
C TYR A 243 4.07 14.57 -10.11
N ASN A 244 3.26 13.94 -10.96
CA ASN A 244 3.68 12.82 -11.80
C ASN A 244 3.80 13.27 -13.26
N TRP A 245 4.96 13.07 -13.84
CA TRP A 245 5.32 13.50 -15.21
C TRP A 245 5.15 12.37 -16.25
N CYS A 246 4.46 11.27 -15.93
CA CYS A 246 4.32 10.13 -16.87
C CYS A 246 3.13 10.27 -17.80
#